data_66a93c5f8ed70904bb9eec652c0246aa
#
_entry.id   66a93c5f8ed70904bb9eec652c0246aa
#
_cell.length_a   1.000
_cell.length_b   1.000
_cell.length_c   1.000
_cell.angle_alpha   90.00
_cell.angle_beta   90.00
_cell.angle_gamma   90.00
#
_symmetry.space_group_name_H-M   'P 1'
#
loop_
_entity.id
_entity.type
_entity.pdbx_description
1 polymer ?
#
loop_
_entity_poly.entity_id
_entity_poly.type
_entity_poly.pdbx_seq_one_letter_code
_entity_poly.pdbx_strand_id
1 'polypeptide(L)'
;MELKGSKTEKNLMEAFAGESQARNKYTYYASKAKKEGFVQISKIFEETANNEKEHAKLWFKALHDNNIPATAENLVDAANGEHYEWTDMYATFAKEAKEEGFTKLAFLFEEVAKIEKMHEERYRKLLKNVQTQEVFAKTGIVMWECANCGHIHIGEKAPEVCTVCAHPKAYFMVHPENPDIHQDQEKNHNSRPLHI
;
A
#
# COMPACT_ATOMS: atom_id res chain seq x y z
N MET A 1 10.04 31.22 -9.32
CA MET A 1 10.86 30.21 -10.01
C MET A 1 10.00 28.94 -10.08
N GLU A 2 9.91 28.33 -11.24
CA GLU A 2 9.16 27.09 -11.41
C GLU A 2 10.06 25.91 -11.07
N LEU A 3 9.57 24.97 -10.25
CA LEU A 3 10.31 23.77 -9.85
C LEU A 3 10.41 22.76 -11.00
N LYS A 4 9.30 22.63 -11.74
CA LYS A 4 9.14 21.64 -12.82
C LYS A 4 10.23 21.80 -13.90
N GLY A 5 10.89 20.70 -14.26
CA GLY A 5 11.99 20.69 -15.24
C GLY A 5 13.34 21.19 -14.73
N SER A 6 13.44 21.61 -13.46
CA SER A 6 14.68 22.13 -12.88
C SER A 6 15.63 21.03 -12.42
N LYS A 7 16.91 21.39 -12.19
CA LYS A 7 17.85 20.48 -11.50
C LYS A 7 17.42 20.17 -10.08
N THR A 8 16.77 21.13 -9.41
CA THR A 8 16.26 20.96 -8.04
C THR A 8 15.17 19.91 -7.98
N GLU A 9 14.25 19.85 -8.95
CA GLU A 9 13.25 18.78 -9.03
C GLU A 9 13.91 17.41 -9.11
N LYS A 10 14.92 17.24 -9.98
CA LYS A 10 15.68 15.98 -10.08
C LYS A 10 16.38 15.62 -8.77
N ASN A 11 16.98 16.59 -8.11
CA ASN A 11 17.64 16.38 -6.81
C ASN A 11 16.62 15.97 -5.73
N LEU A 12 15.41 16.53 -5.73
CA LEU A 12 14.34 16.13 -4.80
C LEU A 12 13.87 14.69 -5.07
N MET A 13 13.73 14.31 -6.33
CA MET A 13 13.36 12.93 -6.69
C MET A 13 14.45 11.93 -6.25
N GLU A 14 15.72 12.27 -6.47
CA GLU A 14 16.85 11.43 -6.05
C GLU A 14 16.95 11.35 -4.51
N ALA A 15 16.77 12.48 -3.82
CA ALA A 15 16.76 12.50 -2.37
C ALA A 15 15.60 11.67 -1.80
N PHE A 16 14.38 11.81 -2.34
CA PHE A 16 13.24 10.99 -1.95
C PHE A 16 13.51 9.48 -2.13
N ALA A 17 14.09 9.09 -3.27
CA ALA A 17 14.45 7.70 -3.54
C ALA A 17 15.53 7.20 -2.57
N GLY A 18 16.57 7.99 -2.30
CA GLY A 18 17.66 7.66 -1.38
C GLY A 18 17.17 7.42 0.05
N GLU A 19 16.36 8.34 0.59
CA GLU A 19 15.78 8.23 1.94
C GLU A 19 14.81 7.04 2.05
N SER A 20 14.01 6.81 1.01
CA SER A 20 13.09 5.65 0.96
C SER A 20 13.84 4.32 1.00
N GLN A 21 14.97 4.22 0.29
CA GLN A 21 15.84 3.05 0.34
C GLN A 21 16.53 2.90 1.70
N ALA A 22 17.05 4.00 2.27
CA ALA A 22 17.71 4.01 3.57
C ALA A 22 16.74 3.52 4.66
N ARG A 23 15.51 4.04 4.68
CA ARG A 23 14.45 3.59 5.59
C ARG A 23 14.25 2.08 5.56
N ASN A 24 14.10 1.50 4.36
CA ASN A 24 13.87 0.06 4.23
C ASN A 24 15.10 -0.74 4.66
N LYS A 25 16.30 -0.36 4.21
CA LYS A 25 17.57 -1.01 4.61
C LYS A 25 17.76 -1.02 6.12
N TYR A 26 17.54 0.10 6.80
CA TYR A 26 17.73 0.20 8.25
C TYR A 26 16.71 -0.65 9.02
N THR A 27 15.48 -0.80 8.53
CA THR A 27 14.52 -1.74 9.10
C THR A 27 15.02 -3.20 9.00
N TYR A 28 15.66 -3.57 7.88
CA TYR A 28 16.25 -4.91 7.72
C TYR A 28 17.47 -5.10 8.63
N TYR A 29 18.31 -4.06 8.76
CA TYR A 29 19.48 -4.08 9.66
C TYR A 29 19.06 -4.17 11.14
N ALA A 30 18.01 -3.45 11.55
CA ALA A 30 17.42 -3.56 12.87
C ALA A 30 16.98 -5.00 13.19
N SER A 31 16.27 -5.63 12.28
CA SER A 31 15.84 -7.03 12.41
C SER A 31 17.04 -7.98 12.57
N LYS A 32 18.10 -7.78 11.78
CA LYS A 32 19.31 -8.58 11.85
C LYS A 32 20.04 -8.38 13.19
N ALA A 33 20.26 -7.14 13.60
CA ALA A 33 20.93 -6.80 14.86
C ALA A 33 20.19 -7.41 16.07
N LYS A 34 18.84 -7.37 16.05
CA LYS A 34 18.02 -7.99 17.10
C LYS A 34 18.23 -9.50 17.18
N LYS A 35 18.28 -10.20 16.04
CA LYS A 35 18.53 -11.65 15.98
C LYS A 35 19.93 -12.03 16.45
N GLU A 36 20.91 -11.14 16.30
CA GLU A 36 22.28 -11.31 16.79
C GLU A 36 22.48 -10.92 18.25
N GLY A 37 21.42 -10.45 18.95
CA GLY A 37 21.45 -10.05 20.35
C GLY A 37 21.86 -8.59 20.58
N PHE A 38 22.10 -7.81 19.54
CA PHE A 38 22.50 -6.40 19.63
C PHE A 38 21.27 -5.48 19.73
N VAL A 39 20.50 -5.61 20.82
CA VAL A 39 19.21 -4.91 21.01
C VAL A 39 19.36 -3.39 20.95
N GLN A 40 20.44 -2.82 21.50
CA GLN A 40 20.68 -1.37 21.41
C GLN A 40 20.91 -0.92 19.98
N ILE A 41 21.71 -1.63 19.21
CA ILE A 41 21.99 -1.32 17.80
C ILE A 41 20.69 -1.44 16.97
N SER A 42 19.89 -2.47 17.24
CA SER A 42 18.57 -2.64 16.60
C SER A 42 17.68 -1.42 16.81
N LYS A 43 17.56 -0.92 18.05
CA LYS A 43 16.76 0.28 18.36
C LYS A 43 17.29 1.52 17.67
N ILE A 44 18.60 1.71 17.57
CA ILE A 44 19.20 2.85 16.84
C ILE A 44 18.85 2.79 15.36
N PHE A 45 18.91 1.60 14.71
CA PHE A 45 18.49 1.45 13.33
C PHE A 45 16.99 1.71 13.14
N GLU A 46 16.12 1.28 14.06
CA GLU A 46 14.68 1.56 14.00
C GLU A 46 14.39 3.06 14.11
N GLU A 47 15.06 3.74 15.04
CA GLU A 47 14.95 5.19 15.21
C GLU A 47 15.40 5.93 13.95
N THR A 48 16.58 5.60 13.43
CA THR A 48 17.10 6.20 12.20
C THR A 48 16.18 5.92 11.01
N ALA A 49 15.66 4.70 10.85
CA ALA A 49 14.69 4.38 9.79
C ALA A 49 13.43 5.26 9.86
N ASN A 50 12.97 5.61 11.07
CA ASN A 50 11.85 6.54 11.25
C ASN A 50 12.23 7.98 10.90
N ASN A 51 13.47 8.41 11.16
CA ASN A 51 13.97 9.72 10.74
C ASN A 51 14.01 9.82 9.20
N GLU A 52 14.55 8.80 8.51
CA GLU A 52 14.62 8.78 7.04
C GLU A 52 13.22 8.79 6.40
N LYS A 53 12.23 8.17 7.03
CA LYS A 53 10.82 8.30 6.59
C LYS A 53 10.34 9.76 6.62
N GLU A 54 10.69 10.53 7.65
CA GLU A 54 10.28 11.94 7.74
C GLU A 54 11.09 12.81 6.75
N HIS A 55 12.37 12.51 6.50
CA HIS A 55 13.17 13.17 5.45
C HIS A 55 12.55 12.91 4.06
N ALA A 56 12.25 11.65 3.72
CA ALA A 56 11.57 11.30 2.47
C ALA A 56 10.26 12.07 2.30
N LYS A 57 9.47 12.20 3.38
CA LYS A 57 8.21 12.96 3.38
C LYS A 57 8.40 14.46 3.10
N LEU A 58 9.52 15.08 3.55
CA LEU A 58 9.85 16.46 3.22
C LEU A 58 10.03 16.62 1.70
N TRP A 59 10.80 15.73 1.09
CA TRP A 59 11.08 15.78 -0.35
C TRP A 59 9.84 15.44 -1.18
N PHE A 60 9.06 14.46 -0.75
CA PHE A 60 7.76 14.15 -1.36
C PHE A 60 6.84 15.38 -1.37
N LYS A 61 6.69 16.04 -0.22
CA LYS A 61 5.86 17.25 -0.13
C LYS A 61 6.37 18.39 -1.00
N ALA A 62 7.69 18.59 -1.06
CA ALA A 62 8.29 19.62 -1.91
C ALA A 62 8.00 19.39 -3.41
N LEU A 63 7.88 18.12 -3.84
CA LEU A 63 7.48 17.74 -5.19
C LEU A 63 5.97 17.91 -5.45
N HIS A 64 5.14 18.09 -4.41
CA HIS A 64 3.68 18.17 -4.45
C HIS A 64 3.17 19.45 -3.78
N ASP A 65 3.71 20.61 -4.17
CA ASP A 65 3.31 21.94 -3.67
C ASP A 65 3.28 22.05 -2.12
N ASN A 66 4.26 21.41 -1.48
CA ASN A 66 4.40 21.32 -0.01
C ASN A 66 3.24 20.61 0.71
N ASN A 67 2.51 19.77 0.00
CA ASN A 67 1.37 19.02 0.55
C ASN A 67 1.48 17.51 0.28
N ILE A 68 0.62 16.72 0.91
CA ILE A 68 0.29 15.36 0.50
C ILE A 68 -1.08 15.45 -0.18
N PRO A 69 -1.21 15.00 -1.44
CA PRO A 69 -2.47 15.10 -2.18
C PRO A 69 -3.65 14.44 -1.46
N ALA A 70 -4.86 14.74 -1.91
CA ALA A 70 -6.06 14.15 -1.33
C ALA A 70 -6.13 12.63 -1.56
N THR A 71 -6.90 11.92 -0.73
CA THR A 71 -6.97 10.45 -0.79
C THR A 71 -7.34 9.92 -2.17
N ALA A 72 -8.25 10.57 -2.88
CA ALA A 72 -8.64 10.14 -4.23
C ALA A 72 -7.47 10.27 -5.23
N GLU A 73 -6.70 11.36 -5.15
CA GLU A 73 -5.51 11.58 -5.98
C GLU A 73 -4.42 10.56 -5.66
N ASN A 74 -4.18 10.30 -4.36
CA ASN A 74 -3.22 9.28 -3.91
C ASN A 74 -3.61 7.88 -4.38
N LEU A 75 -4.92 7.55 -4.43
CA LEU A 75 -5.40 6.27 -4.95
C LEU A 75 -5.19 6.14 -6.47
N VAL A 76 -5.32 7.25 -7.20
CA VAL A 76 -4.99 7.28 -8.64
C VAL A 76 -3.50 7.06 -8.86
N ASP A 77 -2.67 7.79 -8.14
CA ASP A 77 -1.20 7.68 -8.22
C ASP A 77 -0.72 6.27 -7.88
N ALA A 78 -1.17 5.73 -6.75
CA ALA A 78 -0.85 4.36 -6.35
C ALA A 78 -1.28 3.34 -7.41
N ALA A 79 -2.54 3.41 -7.90
CA ALA A 79 -3.00 2.47 -8.93
C ALA A 79 -2.20 2.56 -10.23
N ASN A 80 -1.74 3.74 -10.61
CA ASN A 80 -0.92 3.93 -11.82
C ASN A 80 0.52 3.44 -11.59
N GLY A 81 1.07 3.61 -10.40
CA GLY A 81 2.37 3.05 -10.03
C GLY A 81 2.37 1.53 -10.14
N GLU A 82 1.42 0.86 -9.46
CA GLU A 82 1.28 -0.59 -9.50
C GLU A 82 1.03 -1.09 -10.94
N HIS A 83 0.22 -0.36 -11.72
CA HIS A 83 -0.01 -0.69 -13.14
C HIS A 83 1.29 -0.71 -13.94
N TYR A 84 2.13 0.31 -13.82
CA TYR A 84 3.44 0.35 -14.46
C TYR A 84 4.36 -0.78 -13.98
N GLU A 85 4.34 -1.08 -12.69
CA GLU A 85 5.20 -2.12 -12.13
C GLU A 85 4.91 -3.50 -12.73
N TRP A 86 3.64 -3.89 -12.86
CA TRP A 86 3.33 -5.22 -13.38
C TRP A 86 3.26 -5.31 -14.90
N THR A 87 2.92 -4.21 -15.62
CA THR A 87 2.83 -4.24 -17.10
C THR A 87 4.18 -4.07 -17.78
N ASP A 88 5.04 -3.21 -17.23
CA ASP A 88 6.27 -2.79 -17.88
C ASP A 88 7.53 -3.21 -17.10
N MET A 89 7.66 -2.76 -15.85
CA MET A 89 8.88 -2.90 -15.07
C MET A 89 9.23 -4.36 -14.80
N TYR A 90 8.38 -5.09 -14.09
CA TYR A 90 8.65 -6.49 -13.74
C TYR A 90 8.57 -7.43 -14.93
N ALA A 91 7.73 -7.14 -15.93
CA ALA A 91 7.70 -7.91 -17.18
C ALA A 91 9.04 -7.82 -17.92
N THR A 92 9.62 -6.64 -18.00
CA THR A 92 10.95 -6.41 -18.58
C THR A 92 12.03 -7.09 -17.76
N PHE A 93 12.05 -6.90 -16.43
CA PHE A 93 13.06 -7.47 -15.55
C PHE A 93 13.04 -9.01 -15.55
N ALA A 94 11.85 -9.62 -15.59
CA ALA A 94 11.72 -11.07 -15.68
C ALA A 94 12.30 -11.62 -17.00
N LYS A 95 12.05 -10.92 -18.11
CA LYS A 95 12.61 -11.29 -19.42
C LYS A 95 14.13 -11.20 -19.42
N GLU A 96 14.66 -10.06 -19.00
CA GLU A 96 16.12 -9.83 -18.94
C GLU A 96 16.81 -10.84 -18.03
N ALA A 97 16.25 -11.09 -16.84
CA ALA A 97 16.79 -12.09 -15.92
C ALA A 97 16.80 -13.51 -16.50
N LYS A 98 15.81 -13.87 -17.33
CA LYS A 98 15.82 -15.17 -18.07
C LYS A 98 16.93 -15.22 -19.11
N GLU A 99 17.09 -14.14 -19.89
CA GLU A 99 18.12 -14.04 -20.93
C GLU A 99 19.52 -14.13 -20.34
N GLU A 100 19.74 -13.57 -19.15
CA GLU A 100 20.99 -13.62 -18.40
C GLU A 100 21.19 -14.92 -17.59
N GLY A 101 20.20 -15.81 -17.54
CA GLY A 101 20.27 -17.09 -16.83
C GLY A 101 19.90 -17.03 -15.33
N PHE A 102 19.41 -15.91 -14.81
CA PHE A 102 18.94 -15.75 -13.43
C PHE A 102 17.51 -16.26 -13.25
N THR A 103 17.26 -17.53 -13.53
CA THR A 103 15.91 -18.12 -13.58
C THR A 103 15.11 -17.95 -12.28
N LYS A 104 15.76 -18.02 -11.11
CA LYS A 104 15.09 -17.80 -9.81
C LYS A 104 14.65 -16.36 -9.62
N LEU A 105 15.45 -15.38 -10.06
CA LEU A 105 15.09 -13.97 -9.99
C LEU A 105 13.99 -13.65 -11.00
N ALA A 106 14.05 -14.22 -12.20
CA ALA A 106 12.99 -14.09 -13.19
C ALA A 106 11.65 -14.58 -12.65
N PHE A 107 11.61 -15.75 -12.00
CA PHE A 107 10.41 -16.27 -11.33
C PHE A 107 9.90 -15.31 -10.23
N LEU A 108 10.79 -14.76 -9.40
CA LEU A 108 10.39 -13.82 -8.37
C LEU A 108 9.79 -12.53 -8.96
N PHE A 109 10.37 -11.99 -10.03
CA PHE A 109 9.80 -10.83 -10.73
C PHE A 109 8.40 -11.13 -11.27
N GLU A 110 8.17 -12.30 -11.86
CA GLU A 110 6.85 -12.72 -12.34
C GLU A 110 5.82 -12.88 -11.22
N GLU A 111 6.22 -13.43 -10.07
CA GLU A 111 5.31 -13.60 -8.93
C GLU A 111 4.97 -12.27 -8.25
N VAL A 112 5.96 -11.36 -8.12
CA VAL A 112 5.70 -10.01 -7.59
C VAL A 112 4.79 -9.24 -8.53
N ALA A 113 5.01 -9.29 -9.85
CA ALA A 113 4.11 -8.67 -10.84
C ALA A 113 2.63 -9.05 -10.64
N LYS A 114 2.35 -10.31 -10.29
CA LYS A 114 0.97 -10.76 -10.00
C LYS A 114 0.40 -10.11 -8.74
N ILE A 115 1.24 -9.84 -7.75
CA ILE A 115 0.86 -9.16 -6.51
C ILE A 115 0.54 -7.68 -6.82
N GLU A 116 1.38 -7.00 -7.60
CA GLU A 116 1.18 -5.59 -7.94
C GLU A 116 -0.08 -5.39 -8.79
N LYS A 117 -0.43 -6.36 -9.64
CA LYS A 117 -1.73 -6.36 -10.31
C LYS A 117 -2.90 -6.40 -9.31
N MET A 118 -2.81 -7.22 -8.26
CA MET A 118 -3.87 -7.26 -7.23
C MET A 118 -3.92 -5.95 -6.41
N HIS A 119 -2.77 -5.30 -6.19
CA HIS A 119 -2.71 -3.99 -5.55
C HIS A 119 -3.40 -2.92 -6.41
N GLU A 120 -3.11 -2.86 -7.71
CA GLU A 120 -3.80 -1.97 -8.65
C GLU A 120 -5.33 -2.17 -8.59
N GLU A 121 -5.81 -3.41 -8.75
CA GLU A 121 -7.24 -3.72 -8.70
C GLU A 121 -7.88 -3.26 -7.40
N ARG A 122 -7.18 -3.45 -6.27
CA ARG A 122 -7.61 -2.97 -4.94
C ARG A 122 -7.72 -1.46 -4.90
N TYR A 123 -6.69 -0.72 -5.34
CA TYR A 123 -6.70 0.74 -5.32
C TYR A 123 -7.77 1.32 -6.24
N ARG A 124 -7.99 0.73 -7.42
CA ARG A 124 -9.08 1.15 -8.32
C ARG A 124 -10.46 0.91 -7.70
N LYS A 125 -10.67 -0.20 -7.00
CA LYS A 125 -11.91 -0.47 -6.26
C LYS A 125 -12.14 0.54 -5.12
N LEU A 126 -11.10 0.86 -4.36
CA LEU A 126 -11.17 1.86 -3.30
C LEU A 126 -11.44 3.26 -3.87
N LEU A 127 -10.79 3.64 -4.97
CA LEU A 127 -11.04 4.90 -5.66
C LEU A 127 -12.49 5.00 -6.11
N LYS A 128 -13.04 3.96 -6.72
CA LYS A 128 -14.46 3.89 -7.09
C LYS A 128 -15.34 4.13 -5.87
N ASN A 129 -15.10 3.44 -4.75
CA ASN A 129 -15.88 3.61 -3.54
C ASN A 129 -15.84 5.06 -3.01
N VAL A 130 -14.69 5.75 -3.11
CA VAL A 130 -14.57 7.17 -2.73
C VAL A 130 -15.40 8.04 -3.66
N GLN A 131 -15.29 7.84 -4.97
CA GLN A 131 -15.97 8.63 -6.00
C GLN A 131 -17.50 8.45 -5.96
N THR A 132 -17.96 7.22 -5.69
CA THR A 132 -19.39 6.90 -5.61
C THR A 132 -19.99 7.05 -4.20
N GLN A 133 -19.18 7.52 -3.22
CA GLN A 133 -19.57 7.66 -1.81
C GLN A 133 -19.96 6.31 -1.15
N GLU A 134 -19.43 5.21 -1.64
CA GLU A 134 -19.70 3.85 -1.15
C GLU A 134 -18.73 3.36 -0.08
N VAL A 135 -17.84 4.22 0.43
CA VAL A 135 -16.91 3.85 1.54
C VAL A 135 -17.71 3.48 2.79
N PHE A 136 -18.74 4.27 3.13
CA PHE A 136 -19.60 4.10 4.31
C PHE A 136 -21.05 3.79 3.97
N ALA A 137 -21.35 3.44 2.73
CA ALA A 137 -22.67 3.03 2.27
C ALA A 137 -22.51 1.92 1.22
N LYS A 138 -23.49 1.00 1.16
CA LYS A 138 -23.56 -0.07 0.18
C LYS A 138 -24.97 -0.15 -0.39
N THR A 139 -25.12 -0.76 -1.56
CA THR A 139 -26.43 -0.99 -2.20
C THR A 139 -27.25 -2.07 -1.51
N GLY A 140 -26.65 -2.86 -0.62
CA GLY A 140 -27.29 -3.92 0.16
C GLY A 140 -26.93 -3.84 1.64
N ILE A 141 -27.59 -4.68 2.43
CA ILE A 141 -27.33 -4.80 3.87
C ILE A 141 -26.01 -5.52 4.09
N VAL A 142 -25.10 -4.89 4.80
CA VAL A 142 -23.78 -5.43 5.15
C VAL A 142 -23.51 -5.30 6.65
N MET A 143 -22.55 -6.05 7.15
CA MET A 143 -22.01 -5.91 8.49
C MET A 143 -20.92 -4.84 8.50
N TRP A 144 -21.07 -3.83 9.33
CA TRP A 144 -20.10 -2.78 9.59
C TRP A 144 -19.46 -3.00 10.95
N GLU A 145 -18.14 -3.13 10.97
CA GLU A 145 -17.37 -3.28 12.21
C GLU A 145 -16.73 -1.97 12.62
N CYS A 146 -16.88 -1.62 13.90
CA CYS A 146 -16.13 -0.51 14.48
C CYS A 146 -14.69 -0.95 14.80
N ALA A 147 -13.72 -0.41 14.10
CA ALA A 147 -12.29 -0.71 14.26
C ALA A 147 -11.74 -0.41 15.67
N ASN A 148 -12.44 0.40 16.47
CA ASN A 148 -12.01 0.72 17.84
C ASN A 148 -12.48 -0.32 18.87
N CYS A 149 -13.74 -0.79 18.78
CA CYS A 149 -14.33 -1.63 19.83
C CYS A 149 -14.93 -2.95 19.35
N GLY A 150 -14.87 -3.25 18.04
CA GLY A 150 -15.44 -4.48 17.47
C GLY A 150 -16.97 -4.51 17.39
N HIS A 151 -17.67 -3.41 17.70
CA HIS A 151 -19.14 -3.36 17.58
C HIS A 151 -19.58 -3.60 16.14
N ILE A 152 -20.51 -4.52 15.93
CA ILE A 152 -21.12 -4.82 14.63
C ILE A 152 -22.46 -4.08 14.50
N HIS A 153 -22.58 -3.31 13.42
CA HIS A 153 -23.81 -2.71 12.97
C HIS A 153 -24.24 -3.34 11.63
N ILE A 154 -25.51 -3.69 11.50
CA ILE A 154 -26.07 -4.30 10.28
C ILE A 154 -26.94 -3.28 9.57
N GLY A 155 -26.65 -3.00 8.30
CA GLY A 155 -27.41 -2.02 7.51
C GLY A 155 -26.70 -1.66 6.21
N GLU A 156 -27.38 -0.86 5.37
CA GLU A 156 -26.81 -0.35 4.11
C GLU A 156 -25.74 0.73 4.34
N LYS A 157 -25.75 1.38 5.51
CA LYS A 157 -24.84 2.49 5.84
C LYS A 157 -24.22 2.28 7.20
N ALA A 158 -22.94 2.64 7.30
CA ALA A 158 -22.28 2.77 8.60
C ALA A 158 -22.97 3.88 9.44
N PRO A 159 -23.14 3.68 10.76
CA PRO A 159 -23.73 4.71 11.63
C PRO A 159 -22.80 5.92 11.75
N GLU A 160 -23.34 7.11 11.92
CA GLU A 160 -22.55 8.35 12.08
C GLU A 160 -21.66 8.30 13.31
N VAL A 161 -22.10 7.61 14.37
CA VAL A 161 -21.39 7.44 15.63
C VAL A 161 -21.62 6.02 16.14
N CYS A 162 -20.57 5.38 16.61
CA CYS A 162 -20.67 4.06 17.25
C CYS A 162 -21.47 4.15 18.54
N THR A 163 -22.53 3.36 18.66
CA THR A 163 -23.42 3.36 19.82
C THR A 163 -22.78 2.81 21.09
N VAL A 164 -21.66 2.08 20.96
CA VAL A 164 -20.94 1.47 22.09
C VAL A 164 -19.80 2.35 22.59
N CYS A 165 -18.96 2.88 21.71
CA CYS A 165 -17.74 3.59 22.12
C CYS A 165 -17.66 5.05 21.64
N ALA A 166 -18.75 5.58 21.04
CA ALA A 166 -18.87 6.96 20.56
C ALA A 166 -17.82 7.41 19.53
N HIS A 167 -17.08 6.47 18.88
CA HIS A 167 -16.20 6.83 17.77
C HIS A 167 -17.02 7.18 16.51
N PRO A 168 -16.52 8.13 15.70
CA PRO A 168 -17.24 8.57 14.51
C PRO A 168 -17.26 7.51 13.42
N LYS A 169 -18.14 7.69 12.42
CA LYS A 169 -18.32 6.84 11.23
C LYS A 169 -17.01 6.42 10.56
N ALA A 170 -16.00 7.26 10.58
CA ALA A 170 -14.68 6.98 10.03
C ALA A 170 -14.01 5.72 10.59
N TYR A 171 -14.44 5.23 11.75
CA TYR A 171 -13.96 4.01 12.37
C TYR A 171 -14.68 2.74 11.92
N PHE A 172 -15.72 2.86 11.09
CA PHE A 172 -16.42 1.69 10.57
C PHE A 172 -15.81 1.20 9.27
N MET A 173 -15.68 -0.12 9.17
CA MET A 173 -15.29 -0.83 7.95
C MET A 173 -16.28 -1.97 7.69
N VAL A 174 -16.35 -2.44 6.44
CA VAL A 174 -17.13 -3.63 6.13
C VAL A 174 -16.44 -4.84 6.77
N HIS A 175 -17.20 -5.63 7.53
CA HIS A 175 -16.66 -6.80 8.22
C HIS A 175 -16.16 -7.85 7.22
N PRO A 176 -15.00 -8.51 7.46
CA PRO A 176 -14.41 -9.49 6.55
C PRO A 176 -15.31 -10.70 6.23
N GLU A 177 -16.15 -11.09 7.17
CA GLU A 177 -17.10 -12.21 7.01
C GLU A 177 -18.42 -11.81 6.31
N ASN A 178 -18.48 -10.60 5.76
CA ASN A 178 -19.64 -10.20 4.98
C ASN A 178 -19.72 -11.04 3.68
N PRO A 179 -20.86 -11.70 3.39
CA PRO A 179 -20.98 -12.63 2.25
C PRO A 179 -20.59 -12.04 0.89
N ASP A 180 -20.82 -10.73 0.71
CA ASP A 180 -20.51 -10.05 -0.55
C ASP A 180 -18.99 -9.84 -0.80
N ILE A 181 -18.16 -9.91 0.26
CA ILE A 181 -16.69 -9.80 0.12
C ILE A 181 -16.09 -11.15 -0.30
N HIS A 182 -16.66 -12.27 0.13
CA HIS A 182 -16.13 -13.60 -0.18
C HIS A 182 -16.37 -14.04 -1.63
N GLN A 183 -17.42 -13.55 -2.29
CA GLN A 183 -17.69 -13.90 -3.69
C GLN A 183 -16.61 -13.42 -4.66
N ASP A 184 -15.94 -12.30 -4.37
CA ASP A 184 -14.83 -11.80 -5.17
C ASP A 184 -13.49 -12.51 -4.88
N GLN A 185 -13.34 -13.13 -3.70
CA GLN A 185 -12.11 -13.86 -3.34
C GLN A 185 -12.12 -15.32 -3.82
N GLU A 186 -13.27 -15.97 -3.86
CA GLU A 186 -13.37 -17.36 -4.35
C GLU A 186 -13.09 -17.48 -5.86
N LYS A 187 -13.40 -16.44 -6.65
CA LYS A 187 -13.07 -16.41 -8.08
C LYS A 187 -11.57 -16.37 -8.36
N ASN A 188 -10.76 -15.87 -7.41
CA ASN A 188 -9.30 -15.77 -7.55
C ASN A 188 -8.53 -16.95 -6.90
N HIS A 189 -9.17 -17.77 -6.04
CA HIS A 189 -8.50 -18.87 -5.35
C HIS A 189 -8.54 -20.21 -6.12
N ASN A 190 -9.41 -20.34 -7.12
CA ASN A 190 -9.53 -21.58 -7.93
C ASN A 190 -8.45 -21.75 -9.00
N SER A 191 -7.41 -20.93 -9.02
CA SER A 191 -6.28 -21.05 -9.95
C SER A 191 -4.95 -21.49 -9.29
N ARG A 192 -4.98 -22.10 -8.10
CA ARG A 192 -3.77 -22.71 -7.53
C ARG A 192 -3.76 -24.22 -7.76
N PRO A 193 -2.91 -24.76 -8.65
CA PRO A 193 -2.50 -26.15 -8.53
C PRO A 193 -1.51 -26.24 -7.35
N LEU A 194 -1.88 -27.01 -6.34
CA LEU A 194 -0.97 -27.55 -5.36
C LEU A 194 0.04 -28.44 -6.10
N HIS A 195 1.29 -28.00 -6.22
CA HIS A 195 2.39 -28.91 -6.46
C HIS A 195 3.38 -28.80 -5.30
N ILE A 196 3.43 -29.92 -4.62
CA ILE A 196 4.37 -30.38 -3.60
C ILE A 196 5.82 -30.29 -4.12
#